data_33ab50c013a0a33f948c29380f223ef4
#
_entry.id   33ab50c013a0a33f948c29380f223ef4
#
_cell.length_a   1.000
_cell.length_b   1.000
_cell.length_c   1.000
_cell.angle_alpha   90.00
_cell.angle_beta   90.00
_cell.angle_gamma   90.00
#
_symmetry.space_group_name_H-M   'P 1'
#
loop_
_entity.id
_entity.type
_entity.pdbx_description
1 polymer ?
#
loop_
_entity_poly.entity_id
_entity_poly.type
_entity_poly.pdbx_seq_one_letter_code
_entity_poly.pdbx_strand_id
1 'polypeptide(L)'
;MVNTVDTNDIPEIAVVDPDMMSSMPKGLTAATGMDALTHAIEGYITKGHCTISDMFHLEAIKLISENLRGAVQNTPEGREGMALGQYIAGMGFSNVGLGIVHSMAHGLSALYDTPHGVACAIILPTGLEYNKSVAGERYRAVGKAMGVTGIDEMNDAEAADATIAAVKQLSADVGIPANLHGILKEEDIQFLAESAFADACCPGNPRDTSVEEIKELYKGLL
;
A
#
# COMPACT_ATOMS: atom_id res chain seq x y z
N MET A 1 6.72 13.95 -7.27
CA MET A 1 7.84 13.06 -6.86
C MET A 1 8.54 12.61 -8.13
N VAL A 2 9.88 12.55 -8.16
CA VAL A 2 10.63 12.02 -9.31
C VAL A 2 11.14 10.64 -8.92
N ASN A 3 10.68 9.61 -9.62
CA ASN A 3 11.19 8.26 -9.42
C ASN A 3 12.50 8.10 -10.20
N THR A 4 13.58 7.81 -9.51
CA THR A 4 14.85 7.43 -10.14
C THR A 4 14.84 5.91 -10.33
N VAL A 5 14.87 5.47 -11.59
CA VAL A 5 14.90 4.04 -11.94
C VAL A 5 16.11 3.82 -12.86
N ASP A 6 17.19 3.30 -12.28
CA ASP A 6 18.41 2.98 -13.01
C ASP A 6 19.02 1.68 -12.46
N THR A 7 19.45 0.78 -13.33
CA THR A 7 20.10 -0.47 -12.94
C THR A 7 21.42 -0.25 -12.22
N ASN A 8 22.06 0.91 -12.39
CA ASN A 8 23.28 1.27 -11.68
C ASN A 8 23.03 1.68 -10.21
N ASP A 9 21.78 1.94 -9.83
CA ASP A 9 21.39 2.26 -8.46
C ASP A 9 21.15 1.01 -7.60
N ILE A 10 21.18 -0.19 -8.21
CA ILE A 10 21.00 -1.46 -7.51
C ILE A 10 22.29 -1.82 -6.78
N PRO A 11 22.30 -1.94 -5.43
CA PRO A 11 23.48 -2.32 -4.69
C PRO A 11 23.84 -3.80 -4.92
N GLU A 12 25.13 -4.12 -4.93
CA GLU A 12 25.60 -5.52 -4.99
C GLU A 12 25.25 -6.29 -3.72
N ILE A 13 25.21 -5.58 -2.57
CA ILE A 13 24.89 -6.15 -1.25
C ILE A 13 23.97 -5.17 -0.54
N ALA A 14 22.83 -5.64 -0.06
CA ALA A 14 21.94 -4.90 0.82
C ALA A 14 22.02 -5.50 2.24
N VAL A 15 22.34 -4.66 3.24
CA VAL A 15 22.33 -5.04 4.65
C VAL A 15 21.06 -4.47 5.29
N VAL A 16 20.18 -5.36 5.73
CA VAL A 16 18.91 -5.00 6.39
C VAL A 16 19.08 -5.22 7.88
N ASP A 17 19.34 -4.13 8.62
CA ASP A 17 19.58 -4.15 10.05
C ASP A 17 18.38 -3.55 10.81
N PRO A 18 17.58 -4.36 11.54
CA PRO A 18 16.42 -3.87 12.28
C PRO A 18 16.77 -2.89 13.39
N ASP A 19 17.99 -2.92 13.95
CA ASP A 19 18.43 -2.00 15.00
C ASP A 19 18.50 -0.55 14.48
N MET A 20 18.78 -0.34 13.20
CA MET A 20 18.80 0.97 12.58
C MET A 20 17.42 1.64 12.58
N MET A 21 16.34 0.88 12.72
CA MET A 21 14.96 1.39 12.79
C MET A 21 14.44 1.52 14.23
N SER A 22 15.20 1.10 15.23
CA SER A 22 14.76 1.06 16.64
C SER A 22 14.40 2.42 17.23
N SER A 23 14.96 3.51 16.68
CA SER A 23 14.69 4.90 17.10
C SER A 23 13.50 5.56 16.37
N MET A 24 12.89 4.88 15.40
CA MET A 24 11.75 5.45 14.66
C MET A 24 10.55 5.68 15.58
N PRO A 25 9.95 6.91 15.58
CA PRO A 25 8.72 7.18 16.32
C PRO A 25 7.55 6.31 15.86
N LYS A 26 6.60 6.03 16.77
CA LYS A 26 5.43 5.19 16.50
C LYS A 26 4.65 5.61 15.26
N GLY A 27 4.36 6.90 15.10
CA GLY A 27 3.63 7.42 13.95
C GLY A 27 4.37 7.21 12.62
N LEU A 28 5.69 7.40 12.60
CA LEU A 28 6.51 7.13 11.42
C LEU A 28 6.54 5.64 11.12
N THR A 29 6.71 4.79 12.13
CA THR A 29 6.68 3.32 11.97
C THR A 29 5.34 2.86 11.40
N ALA A 30 4.21 3.39 11.91
CA ALA A 30 2.87 3.07 11.41
C ALA A 30 2.71 3.48 9.94
N ALA A 31 3.08 4.73 9.61
CA ALA A 31 2.95 5.27 8.26
C ALA A 31 3.79 4.50 7.25
N THR A 32 5.08 4.32 7.52
CA THR A 32 5.99 3.60 6.60
C THR A 32 5.69 2.10 6.52
N GLY A 33 5.19 1.50 7.62
CA GLY A 33 4.78 0.11 7.61
C GLY A 33 3.51 -0.15 6.79
N MET A 34 2.52 0.76 6.87
CA MET A 34 1.34 0.71 6.00
C MET A 34 1.68 1.01 4.54
N ASP A 35 2.68 1.86 4.28
CA ASP A 35 3.23 2.08 2.95
C ASP A 35 3.85 0.81 2.36
N ALA A 36 4.66 0.11 3.15
CA ALA A 36 5.21 -1.19 2.76
C ALA A 36 4.11 -2.24 2.46
N LEU A 37 3.02 -2.24 3.24
CA LEU A 37 1.85 -3.07 2.94
C LEU A 37 1.19 -2.66 1.62
N THR A 38 1.06 -1.35 1.36
CA THR A 38 0.51 -0.82 0.12
C THR A 38 1.36 -1.23 -1.08
N HIS A 39 2.70 -1.11 -0.99
CA HIS A 39 3.62 -1.61 -2.00
C HIS A 39 3.40 -3.09 -2.32
N ALA A 40 3.30 -3.92 -1.27
CA ALA A 40 3.12 -5.36 -1.44
C ALA A 40 1.75 -5.71 -2.07
N ILE A 41 0.66 -5.05 -1.64
CA ILE A 41 -0.67 -5.32 -2.18
C ILE A 41 -0.80 -4.78 -3.62
N GLU A 42 -0.40 -3.53 -3.88
CA GLU A 42 -0.46 -2.97 -5.25
C GLU A 42 0.44 -3.73 -6.22
N GLY A 43 1.66 -4.08 -5.80
CA GLY A 43 2.56 -4.91 -6.59
C GLY A 43 2.01 -6.31 -6.86
N TYR A 44 1.23 -6.87 -5.93
CA TYR A 44 0.56 -8.15 -6.14
C TYR A 44 -0.57 -8.06 -7.17
N ILE A 45 -1.38 -6.98 -7.15
CA ILE A 45 -2.54 -6.84 -8.05
C ILE A 45 -2.25 -6.07 -9.34
N THR A 46 -1.07 -5.48 -9.52
CA THR A 46 -0.71 -4.68 -10.70
C THR A 46 -0.79 -5.51 -12.00
N LYS A 47 -1.04 -4.85 -13.14
CA LYS A 47 -1.01 -5.50 -14.47
C LYS A 47 0.33 -6.18 -14.78
N GLY A 48 1.43 -5.67 -14.22
CA GLY A 48 2.77 -6.18 -14.45
C GLY A 48 3.14 -7.41 -13.63
N HIS A 49 2.25 -7.91 -12.76
CA HIS A 49 2.55 -9.02 -11.85
C HIS A 49 2.99 -10.31 -12.56
N CYS A 50 3.82 -11.09 -11.93
CA CYS A 50 4.22 -12.41 -12.39
C CYS A 50 4.42 -13.36 -11.20
N THR A 51 4.55 -14.65 -11.48
CA THR A 51 4.69 -15.69 -10.43
C THR A 51 5.79 -15.38 -9.43
N ILE A 52 6.95 -14.87 -9.89
CA ILE A 52 8.08 -14.58 -9.00
C ILE A 52 7.75 -13.37 -8.10
N SER A 53 7.22 -12.29 -8.65
CA SER A 53 6.82 -11.12 -7.87
C SER A 53 5.69 -11.45 -6.90
N ASP A 54 4.75 -12.30 -7.29
CA ASP A 54 3.64 -12.74 -6.45
C ASP A 54 4.14 -13.46 -5.18
N MET A 55 5.19 -14.28 -5.29
CA MET A 55 5.81 -14.95 -4.13
C MET A 55 6.37 -13.93 -3.13
N PHE A 56 7.08 -12.91 -3.61
CA PHE A 56 7.61 -11.84 -2.75
C PHE A 56 6.48 -11.04 -2.08
N HIS A 57 5.48 -10.65 -2.85
CA HIS A 57 4.40 -9.83 -2.34
C HIS A 57 3.57 -10.55 -1.28
N LEU A 58 3.20 -11.81 -1.47
CA LEU A 58 2.42 -12.56 -0.49
C LEU A 58 3.20 -12.80 0.81
N GLU A 59 4.50 -13.09 0.73
CA GLU A 59 5.33 -13.20 1.93
C GLU A 59 5.49 -11.85 2.63
N ALA A 60 5.68 -10.75 1.88
CA ALA A 60 5.75 -9.41 2.44
C ALA A 60 4.44 -9.03 3.16
N ILE A 61 3.28 -9.27 2.54
CA ILE A 61 1.96 -9.01 3.14
C ILE A 61 1.83 -9.76 4.47
N LYS A 62 2.20 -11.03 4.51
CA LYS A 62 2.17 -11.84 5.73
C LYS A 62 3.05 -11.25 6.82
N LEU A 63 4.34 -11.05 6.52
CA LEU A 63 5.31 -10.52 7.49
C LEU A 63 4.88 -9.16 8.05
N ILE A 64 4.43 -8.24 7.20
CA ILE A 64 3.98 -6.91 7.60
C ILE A 64 2.74 -7.01 8.48
N SER A 65 1.75 -7.82 8.09
CA SER A 65 0.49 -7.98 8.84
C SER A 65 0.70 -8.56 10.23
N GLU A 66 1.63 -9.51 10.37
CA GLU A 66 1.98 -10.14 11.64
C GLU A 66 2.78 -9.19 12.56
N ASN A 67 3.65 -8.33 11.99
CA ASN A 67 4.68 -7.64 12.75
C ASN A 67 4.46 -6.14 12.95
N LEU A 68 3.64 -5.47 12.12
CA LEU A 68 3.51 -4.01 12.17
C LEU A 68 3.03 -3.49 13.54
N ARG A 69 2.06 -4.16 14.17
CA ARG A 69 1.59 -3.78 15.51
C ARG A 69 2.71 -3.84 16.55
N GLY A 70 3.51 -4.90 16.50
CA GLY A 70 4.68 -5.06 17.37
C GLY A 70 5.76 -4.01 17.10
N ALA A 71 6.04 -3.72 15.84
CA ALA A 71 6.99 -2.69 15.45
C ALA A 71 6.59 -1.29 15.94
N VAL A 72 5.29 -0.93 15.87
CA VAL A 72 4.76 0.33 16.40
C VAL A 72 4.93 0.40 17.92
N GLN A 73 4.87 -0.73 18.62
CA GLN A 73 5.18 -0.85 20.04
C GLN A 73 6.69 -0.91 20.33
N ASN A 74 7.51 -0.95 19.28
CA ASN A 74 8.97 -1.05 19.33
C ASN A 74 9.48 -2.38 19.92
N THR A 75 8.78 -3.49 19.64
CA THR A 75 9.28 -4.82 20.04
C THR A 75 10.39 -5.26 19.08
N PRO A 76 11.44 -5.97 19.54
CA PRO A 76 12.51 -6.47 18.69
C PRO A 76 11.99 -7.34 17.54
N GLU A 77 11.09 -8.28 17.84
CA GLU A 77 10.49 -9.20 16.86
C GLU A 77 9.68 -8.44 15.80
N GLY A 78 8.91 -7.43 16.24
CA GLY A 78 8.17 -6.56 15.31
C GLY A 78 9.10 -5.77 14.39
N ARG A 79 10.19 -5.23 14.92
CA ARG A 79 11.20 -4.52 14.10
C ARG A 79 11.88 -5.44 13.10
N GLU A 80 12.29 -6.65 13.52
CA GLU A 80 12.91 -7.64 12.65
C GLU A 80 11.95 -8.07 11.52
N GLY A 81 10.70 -8.42 11.86
CA GLY A 81 9.70 -8.80 10.87
C GLY A 81 9.38 -7.69 9.88
N MET A 82 9.29 -6.43 10.34
CA MET A 82 9.07 -5.29 9.46
C MET A 82 10.29 -4.97 8.58
N ALA A 83 11.53 -5.11 9.11
CA ALA A 83 12.74 -4.93 8.32
C ALA A 83 12.78 -5.89 7.13
N LEU A 84 12.47 -7.15 7.37
CA LEU A 84 12.40 -8.17 6.31
C LEU A 84 11.20 -7.95 5.38
N GLY A 85 10.01 -7.71 5.93
CA GLY A 85 8.78 -7.57 5.15
C GLY A 85 8.83 -6.41 4.15
N GLN A 86 9.31 -5.22 4.57
CA GLN A 86 9.45 -4.07 3.68
C GLN A 86 10.51 -4.32 2.59
N TYR A 87 11.61 -4.99 2.92
CA TYR A 87 12.66 -5.31 1.95
C TYR A 87 12.15 -6.27 0.87
N ILE A 88 11.44 -7.33 1.27
CA ILE A 88 10.82 -8.28 0.33
C ILE A 88 9.76 -7.58 -0.54
N ALA A 89 8.94 -6.67 0.03
CA ALA A 89 8.02 -5.85 -0.75
C ALA A 89 8.75 -5.04 -1.82
N GLY A 90 9.89 -4.43 -1.44
CA GLY A 90 10.76 -3.68 -2.36
C GLY A 90 11.27 -4.53 -3.52
N MET A 91 11.73 -5.76 -3.24
CA MET A 91 12.16 -6.70 -4.26
C MET A 91 11.03 -7.07 -5.23
N GLY A 92 9.79 -7.14 -4.75
CA GLY A 92 8.62 -7.45 -5.58
C GLY A 92 8.25 -6.29 -6.50
N PHE A 93 7.82 -5.14 -5.92
CA PHE A 93 7.21 -4.05 -6.68
C PHE A 93 8.17 -3.34 -7.64
N SER A 94 9.47 -3.31 -7.33
CA SER A 94 10.48 -2.71 -8.21
C SER A 94 10.56 -3.35 -9.59
N ASN A 95 10.05 -4.57 -9.75
CA ASN A 95 10.04 -5.29 -11.01
C ASN A 95 8.72 -5.19 -11.78
N VAL A 96 7.61 -4.81 -11.12
CA VAL A 96 6.27 -4.94 -11.72
C VAL A 96 5.45 -3.65 -11.66
N GLY A 97 5.87 -2.68 -10.84
CA GLY A 97 5.16 -1.41 -10.66
C GLY A 97 4.05 -1.49 -9.62
N LEU A 98 3.30 -0.40 -9.52
CA LEU A 98 2.27 -0.13 -8.51
C LEU A 98 0.93 0.22 -9.19
N GLY A 99 0.08 1.01 -8.54
CA GLY A 99 -1.24 1.34 -9.05
C GLY A 99 -1.80 2.68 -8.57
N ILE A 100 -3.13 2.73 -8.46
CA ILE A 100 -3.91 3.95 -8.22
C ILE A 100 -3.64 4.56 -6.84
N VAL A 101 -3.33 3.76 -5.81
CA VAL A 101 -3.09 4.26 -4.44
C VAL A 101 -1.86 5.15 -4.42
N HIS A 102 -0.73 4.66 -4.95
CA HIS A 102 0.49 5.45 -5.04
C HIS A 102 0.33 6.66 -5.96
N SER A 103 -0.35 6.50 -7.10
CA SER A 103 -0.63 7.61 -8.02
C SER A 103 -1.36 8.76 -7.32
N MET A 104 -2.38 8.44 -6.52
CA MET A 104 -3.12 9.44 -5.75
C MET A 104 -2.30 10.00 -4.58
N ALA A 105 -1.54 9.16 -3.88
CA ALA A 105 -0.74 9.59 -2.73
C ALA A 105 0.37 10.57 -3.09
N HIS A 106 1.01 10.43 -4.25
CA HIS A 106 2.07 11.33 -4.71
C HIS A 106 1.59 12.78 -4.83
N GLY A 107 0.38 12.99 -5.36
CA GLY A 107 -0.22 14.32 -5.48
C GLY A 107 -0.45 14.99 -4.12
N LEU A 108 -1.00 14.22 -3.16
CA LEU A 108 -1.22 14.72 -1.80
C LEU A 108 0.08 15.08 -1.08
N SER A 109 1.09 14.24 -1.21
CA SER A 109 2.41 14.49 -0.62
C SER A 109 3.06 15.74 -1.23
N ALA A 110 2.92 15.94 -2.54
CA ALA A 110 3.51 17.08 -3.24
C ALA A 110 2.80 18.41 -2.92
N LEU A 111 1.46 18.40 -2.78
CA LEU A 111 0.68 19.61 -2.61
C LEU A 111 0.55 20.05 -1.14
N TYR A 112 0.44 19.10 -0.22
CA TYR A 112 0.11 19.37 1.18
C TYR A 112 1.20 18.94 2.17
N ASP A 113 2.38 18.52 1.69
CA ASP A 113 3.44 17.93 2.54
C ASP A 113 2.92 16.76 3.42
N THR A 114 1.85 16.09 2.98
CA THR A 114 1.34 14.93 3.69
C THR A 114 2.40 13.83 3.68
N PRO A 115 2.76 13.26 4.85
CA PRO A 115 3.70 12.14 4.88
C PRO A 115 3.21 11.02 3.95
N HIS A 116 4.07 10.58 3.02
CA HIS A 116 3.70 9.67 1.93
C HIS A 116 2.99 8.41 2.43
N GLY A 117 3.56 7.74 3.43
CA GLY A 117 2.96 6.53 3.98
C GLY A 117 1.60 6.76 4.67
N VAL A 118 1.33 7.96 5.19
CA VAL A 118 0.00 8.33 5.70
C VAL A 118 -0.99 8.44 4.54
N ALA A 119 -0.59 9.13 3.45
CA ALA A 119 -1.44 9.26 2.27
C ALA A 119 -1.76 7.88 1.67
N CYS A 120 -0.75 7.02 1.48
CA CYS A 120 -0.94 5.64 1.00
C CYS A 120 -1.88 4.84 1.89
N ALA A 121 -1.70 4.89 3.22
CA ALA A 121 -2.50 4.12 4.17
C ALA A 121 -3.98 4.54 4.18
N ILE A 122 -4.27 5.84 4.05
CA ILE A 122 -5.64 6.36 3.98
C ILE A 122 -6.32 5.97 2.66
N ILE A 123 -5.59 6.06 1.55
CA ILE A 123 -6.13 5.79 0.21
C ILE A 123 -6.27 4.30 -0.06
N LEU A 124 -5.43 3.43 0.55
CA LEU A 124 -5.38 2.01 0.26
C LEU A 124 -6.76 1.32 0.28
N PRO A 125 -7.61 1.46 1.31
CA PRO A 125 -8.93 0.82 1.30
C PRO A 125 -9.81 1.28 0.13
N THR A 126 -9.74 2.57 -0.24
CA THR A 126 -10.50 3.13 -1.36
C THR A 126 -10.01 2.58 -2.70
N GLY A 127 -8.69 2.47 -2.89
CA GLY A 127 -8.10 1.87 -4.07
C GLY A 127 -8.44 0.38 -4.22
N LEU A 128 -8.51 -0.35 -3.11
CA LEU A 128 -8.92 -1.76 -3.12
C LEU A 128 -10.40 -1.91 -3.51
N GLU A 129 -11.31 -1.09 -2.96
CA GLU A 129 -12.71 -1.09 -3.37
C GLU A 129 -12.87 -0.76 -4.85
N TYR A 130 -12.12 0.22 -5.36
CA TYR A 130 -12.13 0.60 -6.77
C TYR A 130 -11.71 -0.57 -7.69
N ASN A 131 -10.69 -1.33 -7.30
CA ASN A 131 -10.14 -2.43 -8.08
C ASN A 131 -10.90 -3.77 -7.88
N LYS A 132 -11.84 -3.84 -6.95
CA LYS A 132 -12.53 -5.07 -6.54
C LYS A 132 -13.17 -5.83 -7.70
N SER A 133 -13.72 -5.12 -8.68
CA SER A 133 -14.39 -5.72 -9.84
C SER A 133 -13.48 -6.48 -10.80
N VAL A 134 -12.16 -6.18 -10.79
CA VAL A 134 -11.17 -6.76 -11.72
C VAL A 134 -10.11 -7.59 -11.03
N ALA A 135 -9.87 -7.37 -9.74
CA ALA A 135 -8.83 -8.04 -8.97
C ALA A 135 -9.38 -8.82 -7.76
N GLY A 136 -10.71 -8.96 -7.64
CA GLY A 136 -11.36 -9.54 -6.47
C GLY A 136 -10.91 -10.95 -6.12
N GLU A 137 -10.67 -11.82 -7.09
CA GLU A 137 -10.16 -13.19 -6.87
C GLU A 137 -8.77 -13.20 -6.22
N ARG A 138 -7.92 -12.19 -6.55
CA ARG A 138 -6.57 -12.07 -5.97
C ARG A 138 -6.61 -11.62 -4.51
N TYR A 139 -7.67 -10.95 -4.08
CA TYR A 139 -7.82 -10.50 -2.69
C TYR A 139 -7.96 -11.66 -1.72
N ARG A 140 -8.46 -12.82 -2.15
CA ARG A 140 -8.46 -14.04 -1.31
C ARG A 140 -7.04 -14.40 -0.86
N ALA A 141 -6.05 -14.37 -1.77
CA ALA A 141 -4.66 -14.66 -1.44
C ALA A 141 -4.06 -13.59 -0.51
N VAL A 142 -4.38 -12.30 -0.75
CA VAL A 142 -3.99 -11.20 0.13
C VAL A 142 -4.56 -11.38 1.53
N GLY A 143 -5.87 -11.62 1.65
CA GLY A 143 -6.52 -11.82 2.95
C GLY A 143 -6.00 -13.06 3.69
N LYS A 144 -5.69 -14.13 2.96
CA LYS A 144 -5.05 -15.32 3.54
C LYS A 144 -3.66 -14.99 4.09
N ALA A 145 -2.86 -14.25 3.35
CA ALA A 145 -1.55 -13.77 3.81
C ALA A 145 -1.67 -12.84 5.03
N MET A 146 -2.74 -12.04 5.13
CA MET A 146 -3.05 -11.19 6.28
C MET A 146 -3.61 -11.97 7.48
N GLY A 147 -3.87 -13.29 7.36
CA GLY A 147 -4.39 -14.12 8.43
C GLY A 147 -5.92 -14.05 8.62
N VAL A 148 -6.67 -13.65 7.58
CA VAL A 148 -8.14 -13.66 7.62
C VAL A 148 -8.64 -15.09 7.73
N THR A 149 -9.35 -15.40 8.82
CA THR A 149 -9.87 -16.74 9.09
C THR A 149 -11.10 -17.07 8.25
N GLY A 150 -11.24 -18.32 7.82
CA GLY A 150 -12.40 -18.78 7.04
C GLY A 150 -12.46 -18.24 5.60
N ILE A 151 -11.41 -17.57 5.11
CA ILE A 151 -11.42 -16.92 3.79
C ILE A 151 -11.54 -17.93 2.63
N ASP A 152 -11.09 -19.16 2.84
CA ASP A 152 -11.15 -20.23 1.82
C ASP A 152 -12.59 -20.73 1.58
N GLU A 153 -13.52 -20.55 2.54
CA GLU A 153 -14.94 -20.90 2.43
C GLU A 153 -15.81 -19.77 1.87
N MET A 154 -15.28 -18.55 1.76
CA MET A 154 -15.97 -17.38 1.25
C MET A 154 -16.05 -17.42 -0.27
N ASN A 155 -17.07 -16.80 -0.88
CA ASN A 155 -17.03 -16.47 -2.30
C ASN A 155 -16.03 -15.30 -2.55
N ASP A 156 -15.71 -14.98 -3.83
CA ASP A 156 -14.69 -13.98 -4.14
C ASP A 156 -15.06 -12.56 -3.68
N ALA A 157 -16.34 -12.21 -3.70
CA ALA A 157 -16.80 -10.92 -3.21
C ALA A 157 -16.66 -10.82 -1.68
N GLU A 158 -17.08 -11.86 -0.96
CA GLU A 158 -16.92 -11.94 0.50
C GLU A 158 -15.45 -11.93 0.91
N ALA A 159 -14.60 -12.67 0.19
CA ALA A 159 -13.16 -12.71 0.44
C ALA A 159 -12.50 -11.34 0.22
N ALA A 160 -12.93 -10.62 -0.83
CA ALA A 160 -12.47 -9.26 -1.09
C ALA A 160 -12.89 -8.29 0.02
N ASP A 161 -14.17 -8.35 0.47
CA ASP A 161 -14.68 -7.51 1.56
C ASP A 161 -13.95 -7.80 2.88
N ALA A 162 -13.72 -9.08 3.20
CA ALA A 162 -12.98 -9.48 4.39
C ALA A 162 -11.52 -8.99 4.36
N THR A 163 -10.89 -9.05 3.19
CA THR A 163 -9.52 -8.54 2.99
C THR A 163 -9.45 -7.03 3.19
N ILE A 164 -10.36 -6.27 2.59
CA ILE A 164 -10.43 -4.82 2.75
C ILE A 164 -10.71 -4.45 4.20
N ALA A 165 -11.58 -5.19 4.88
CA ALA A 165 -11.84 -5.01 6.31
C ALA A 165 -10.58 -5.26 7.16
N ALA A 166 -9.79 -6.28 6.84
CA ALA A 166 -8.53 -6.56 7.53
C ALA A 166 -7.50 -5.44 7.34
N VAL A 167 -7.40 -4.86 6.14
CA VAL A 167 -6.55 -3.68 5.87
C VAL A 167 -7.01 -2.49 6.71
N LYS A 168 -8.31 -2.18 6.72
CA LYS A 168 -8.89 -1.10 7.53
C LYS A 168 -8.62 -1.30 9.02
N GLN A 169 -8.76 -2.54 9.51
CA GLN A 169 -8.51 -2.87 10.90
C GLN A 169 -7.04 -2.68 11.27
N LEU A 170 -6.10 -3.17 10.45
CA LEU A 170 -4.67 -2.98 10.69
C LEU A 170 -4.31 -1.48 10.72
N SER A 171 -4.82 -0.70 9.78
CA SER A 171 -4.63 0.76 9.71
C SER A 171 -5.12 1.44 10.99
N ALA A 172 -6.31 1.08 11.47
CA ALA A 172 -6.88 1.60 12.72
C ALA A 172 -6.06 1.21 13.96
N ASP A 173 -5.61 -0.05 14.04
CA ASP A 173 -4.83 -0.57 15.16
C ASP A 173 -3.49 0.13 15.33
N VAL A 174 -2.90 0.62 14.24
CA VAL A 174 -1.64 1.37 14.26
C VAL A 174 -1.83 2.89 14.27
N GLY A 175 -3.08 3.36 14.34
CA GLY A 175 -3.42 4.77 14.55
C GLY A 175 -3.37 5.65 13.30
N ILE A 176 -3.55 5.09 12.10
CA ILE A 176 -3.69 5.86 10.87
C ILE A 176 -5.11 6.47 10.79
N PRO A 177 -5.25 7.74 10.38
CA PRO A 177 -6.56 8.35 10.11
C PRO A 177 -7.33 7.61 9.02
N ALA A 178 -8.66 7.60 9.11
CA ALA A 178 -9.51 6.90 8.14
C ALA A 178 -9.83 7.72 6.87
N ASN A 179 -9.55 9.03 6.88
CA ASN A 179 -9.90 9.97 5.80
C ASN A 179 -8.91 11.13 5.74
N LEU A 180 -9.10 12.01 4.75
CA LEU A 180 -8.27 13.19 4.51
C LEU A 180 -8.89 14.48 5.04
N HIS A 181 -9.82 14.39 6.01
CA HIS A 181 -10.45 15.58 6.59
C HIS A 181 -9.40 16.56 7.12
N GLY A 182 -9.52 17.82 6.72
CA GLY A 182 -8.59 18.88 7.10
C GLY A 182 -7.27 18.90 6.35
N ILE A 183 -7.05 17.95 5.43
CA ILE A 183 -5.89 17.91 4.52
C ILE A 183 -6.36 18.24 3.11
N LEU A 184 -7.23 17.38 2.54
CA LEU A 184 -7.74 17.53 1.18
C LEU A 184 -8.73 18.69 1.08
N LYS A 185 -8.58 19.53 0.06
CA LYS A 185 -9.50 20.61 -0.28
C LYS A 185 -10.24 20.27 -1.57
N GLU A 186 -11.54 20.56 -1.60
CA GLU A 186 -12.39 20.28 -2.76
C GLU A 186 -11.90 20.99 -4.03
N GLU A 187 -11.40 22.21 -3.88
CA GLU A 187 -10.87 23.04 -4.99
C GLU A 187 -9.66 22.43 -5.69
N ASP A 188 -8.89 21.58 -4.99
CA ASP A 188 -7.66 20.99 -5.52
C ASP A 188 -7.90 19.61 -6.18
N ILE A 189 -9.09 19.02 -6.06
CA ILE A 189 -9.41 17.67 -6.53
C ILE A 189 -9.17 17.51 -8.04
N GLN A 190 -9.49 18.53 -8.85
CA GLN A 190 -9.25 18.47 -10.29
C GLN A 190 -7.75 18.33 -10.59
N PHE A 191 -6.93 19.17 -9.99
CA PHE A 191 -5.46 19.13 -10.16
C PHE A 191 -4.85 17.81 -9.67
N LEU A 192 -5.30 17.34 -8.50
CA LEU A 192 -4.82 16.08 -7.92
C LEU A 192 -5.18 14.89 -8.79
N ALA A 193 -6.40 14.85 -9.36
CA ALA A 193 -6.84 13.77 -10.22
C ALA A 193 -6.07 13.74 -11.55
N GLU A 194 -5.85 14.91 -12.17
CA GLU A 194 -5.01 15.02 -13.37
C GLU A 194 -3.57 14.58 -13.11
N SER A 195 -3.00 15.00 -11.96
CA SER A 195 -1.65 14.61 -11.54
C SER A 195 -1.54 13.10 -11.29
N ALA A 196 -2.53 12.50 -10.63
CA ALA A 196 -2.57 11.07 -10.37
C ALA A 196 -2.75 10.26 -11.67
N PHE A 197 -3.58 10.73 -12.60
CA PHE A 197 -3.74 10.08 -13.90
C PHE A 197 -2.46 10.09 -14.75
N ALA A 198 -1.67 11.17 -14.65
CA ALA A 198 -0.39 11.32 -15.34
C ALA A 198 0.79 10.66 -14.60
N ASP A 199 0.58 10.12 -13.40
CA ASP A 199 1.62 9.50 -12.58
C ASP A 199 2.10 8.17 -13.18
N ALA A 200 3.39 7.88 -13.02
CA ALA A 200 4.02 6.68 -13.55
C ALA A 200 3.45 5.36 -13.00
N CYS A 201 2.83 5.39 -11.82
CA CYS A 201 2.20 4.20 -11.21
C CYS A 201 0.81 3.91 -11.80
N CYS A 202 0.11 4.92 -12.33
CA CYS A 202 -1.27 4.80 -12.80
C CYS A 202 -1.46 3.71 -13.87
N PRO A 203 -0.61 3.57 -14.89
CA PRO A 203 -0.76 2.52 -15.91
C PRO A 203 -0.67 1.10 -15.38
N GLY A 204 -0.02 0.88 -14.23
CA GLY A 204 0.09 -0.42 -13.56
C GLY A 204 -1.21 -0.87 -12.87
N ASN A 205 -2.14 0.04 -12.61
CA ASN A 205 -3.38 -0.30 -11.92
C ASN A 205 -4.16 -1.40 -12.66
N PRO A 206 -4.69 -2.43 -11.97
CA PRO A 206 -5.38 -3.54 -12.64
C PRO A 206 -6.63 -3.11 -13.42
N ARG A 207 -7.34 -2.11 -12.93
CA ARG A 207 -8.48 -1.47 -13.61
C ARG A 207 -8.01 -0.23 -14.35
N ASP A 208 -8.41 -0.10 -15.63
CA ASP A 208 -8.24 1.16 -16.34
C ASP A 208 -9.02 2.26 -15.64
N THR A 209 -8.45 3.45 -15.59
CA THR A 209 -9.03 4.57 -14.86
C THR A 209 -9.09 5.83 -15.73
N SER A 210 -9.85 6.82 -15.27
CA SER A 210 -9.98 8.15 -15.88
C SER A 210 -9.81 9.23 -14.82
N VAL A 211 -9.56 10.47 -15.26
CA VAL A 211 -9.50 11.63 -14.36
C VAL A 211 -10.79 11.78 -13.56
N GLU A 212 -11.94 11.58 -14.19
CA GLU A 212 -13.26 11.67 -13.54
C GLU A 212 -13.43 10.62 -12.44
N GLU A 213 -13.03 9.36 -12.69
CA GLU A 213 -13.09 8.33 -11.66
C GLU A 213 -12.16 8.65 -10.47
N ILE A 214 -10.94 9.13 -10.73
CA ILE A 214 -10.01 9.53 -9.68
C ILE A 214 -10.58 10.70 -8.85
N LYS A 215 -11.27 11.66 -9.49
CA LYS A 215 -11.97 12.74 -8.78
C LYS A 215 -12.99 12.20 -7.80
N GLU A 216 -13.80 11.23 -8.22
CA GLU A 216 -14.80 10.61 -7.33
C GLU A 216 -14.14 9.84 -6.18
N LEU A 217 -12.99 9.19 -6.42
CA LEU A 217 -12.22 8.56 -5.35
C LEU A 217 -11.73 9.57 -4.30
N TYR A 218 -11.19 10.72 -4.74
CA TYR A 218 -10.80 11.79 -3.81
C TYR A 218 -11.99 12.38 -3.04
N LYS A 219 -13.12 12.60 -3.69
CA LYS A 219 -14.34 13.08 -3.01
C LYS A 219 -14.81 12.12 -1.91
N GLY A 220 -14.66 10.82 -2.13
CA GLY A 220 -14.98 9.81 -1.12
C GLY A 220 -14.06 9.81 0.10
N LEU A 221 -12.95 10.57 0.07
CA LEU A 221 -11.98 10.71 1.16
C LEU A 221 -12.14 12.03 1.95
N LEU A 222 -12.99 12.95 1.48
CA LEU A 222 -13.41 14.15 2.20
C LEU A 222 -14.39 13.78 3.32
#